data_be43820b0bc14d7f0397f56dbfa846cc
#
_entry.id   be43820b0bc14d7f0397f56dbfa846cc
#
_cell.length_a   1.000
_cell.length_b   1.000
_cell.length_c   1.000
_cell.angle_alpha   90.00
_cell.angle_beta   90.00
_cell.angle_gamma   90.00
#
_symmetry.space_group_name_H-M   'P 1'
#
loop_
_entity.id
_entity.type
_entity.pdbx_description
1 polymer ?
#
loop_
_entity_poly.entity_id
_entity_poly.type
_entity_poly.pdbx_seq_one_letter_code
_entity_poly.pdbx_strand_id
1 'polypeptide(L)'
;MYERTDTEIEAIQELISPHFGTDFEPDELTNSEQTIIQQVLEYVGSRFTRMKYILGLALDFAIVAQRLSNVDDSAKRLREHLTIEQLFQRYQVVTERGEQQANTLSLKFGQSTQVGIRRIEESLVQFFHTLNRSKYPSAYVYNTGQWQKFQDLLILCFRLSESGRFQLCQQLIDFGLERLPKNIFVTRDSLRVRLFSEIVNNYPRSAPDENGGLVFQAIACGYFKADRPHLSFAVDKVRTGSSRQRRFGDIDCYYGLDLEISIEVKDCHISLKNLKQQLGSFQKQVTGNQILGVAFVLSIDGEASSVLSDSGIISFAQDEIIKSVKIWDWQKQDAAVHEMLHYLAHVEQNPSAVGRLLAFIGDRDPQHNSLTYFQS
;
A
#
# COMPACT_ATOMS: atom_id res chain seq x y z
N MET A 1 22.11 -15.31 20.84
CA MET A 1 20.68 -15.69 20.86
C MET A 1 19.91 -14.42 20.57
N TYR A 2 18.96 -14.44 19.64
CA TYR A 2 18.12 -13.27 19.31
C TYR A 2 17.27 -12.91 20.53
N GLU A 3 17.23 -11.61 20.89
CA GLU A 3 16.41 -11.12 22.00
C GLU A 3 15.07 -10.65 21.43
N ARG A 4 14.00 -11.35 21.77
CA ARG A 4 12.64 -11.11 21.26
C ARG A 4 11.97 -10.00 22.04
N THR A 5 11.20 -9.18 21.35
CA THR A 5 10.29 -8.21 21.97
C THR A 5 8.99 -8.90 22.41
N ASP A 6 8.23 -8.28 23.31
CA ASP A 6 6.94 -8.82 23.80
C ASP A 6 5.98 -9.09 22.62
N THR A 7 5.88 -8.18 21.65
CA THR A 7 5.08 -8.36 20.43
C THR A 7 5.52 -9.55 19.60
N GLU A 8 6.84 -9.79 19.49
CA GLU A 8 7.37 -10.95 18.77
C GLU A 8 7.06 -12.26 19.52
N ILE A 9 7.10 -12.25 20.85
CA ILE A 9 6.74 -13.41 21.68
C ILE A 9 5.28 -13.79 21.48
N GLU A 10 4.36 -12.82 21.57
CA GLU A 10 2.93 -13.03 21.34
C GLU A 10 2.64 -13.57 19.92
N ALA A 11 3.22 -12.94 18.89
CA ALA A 11 3.06 -13.37 17.52
C ALA A 11 3.61 -14.78 17.24
N ILE A 12 4.73 -15.15 17.86
CA ILE A 12 5.30 -16.50 17.78
C ILE A 12 4.36 -17.51 18.43
N GLN A 13 3.80 -17.18 19.59
CA GLN A 13 2.85 -18.04 20.27
C GLN A 13 1.58 -18.27 19.45
N GLU A 14 1.03 -17.22 18.86
CA GLU A 14 -0.12 -17.32 17.95
C GLU A 14 0.17 -18.20 16.72
N LEU A 15 1.38 -18.10 16.14
CA LEU A 15 1.79 -18.91 15.00
C LEU A 15 1.94 -20.39 15.34
N ILE A 16 2.52 -20.71 16.49
CA ILE A 16 2.95 -22.07 16.85
C ILE A 16 1.85 -22.85 17.57
N SER A 17 1.07 -22.21 18.45
CA SER A 17 0.03 -22.85 19.25
C SER A 17 -0.97 -23.72 18.48
N PRO A 18 -1.42 -23.36 17.27
CA PRO A 18 -2.32 -24.20 16.48
C PRO A 18 -1.72 -25.56 16.06
N HIS A 19 -0.40 -25.71 16.16
CA HIS A 19 0.33 -26.91 15.74
C HIS A 19 0.82 -27.77 16.90
N PHE A 20 1.23 -27.14 17.99
CA PHE A 20 1.81 -27.81 19.16
C PHE A 20 0.88 -27.82 20.38
N GLY A 21 -0.18 -26.99 20.40
CA GLY A 21 -0.99 -26.76 21.59
C GLY A 21 -0.54 -25.56 22.39
N THR A 22 -1.48 -24.93 23.11
CA THR A 22 -1.24 -23.67 23.85
C THR A 22 -0.30 -23.89 25.05
N ASP A 23 -0.39 -25.08 25.66
CA ASP A 23 0.34 -25.42 26.90
C ASP A 23 1.44 -26.47 26.63
N PHE A 24 1.97 -26.50 25.40
CA PHE A 24 3.00 -27.46 25.03
C PHE A 24 4.32 -27.11 25.73
N GLU A 25 4.77 -28.03 26.58
CA GLU A 25 6.08 -27.98 27.23
C GLU A 25 7.03 -28.98 26.56
N PRO A 26 8.12 -28.52 25.91
CA PRO A 26 9.05 -29.41 25.25
C PRO A 26 9.91 -30.17 26.24
N ASP A 27 10.10 -31.45 25.99
CA ASP A 27 11.06 -32.28 26.72
C ASP A 27 12.52 -31.83 26.42
N GLU A 28 13.47 -32.27 27.27
CA GLU A 28 14.88 -32.05 27.02
C GLU A 28 15.34 -32.78 25.73
N LEU A 29 16.07 -32.08 24.90
CA LEU A 29 16.52 -32.61 23.62
C LEU A 29 17.69 -33.57 23.76
N THR A 30 17.65 -34.68 23.03
CA THR A 30 18.80 -35.58 22.89
C THR A 30 19.92 -34.96 22.05
N ASN A 31 21.14 -35.42 22.20
CA ASN A 31 22.27 -35.00 21.36
C ASN A 31 22.02 -35.22 19.87
N SER A 32 21.33 -36.30 19.50
CA SER A 32 20.94 -36.57 18.11
C SER A 32 19.98 -35.51 17.55
N GLU A 33 19.02 -35.08 18.36
CA GLU A 33 18.08 -34.01 17.96
C GLU A 33 18.78 -32.67 17.78
N GLN A 34 19.66 -32.32 18.73
CA GLN A 34 20.46 -31.11 18.61
C GLN A 34 21.32 -31.10 17.32
N THR A 35 21.90 -32.27 16.99
CA THR A 35 22.68 -32.45 15.75
C THR A 35 21.80 -32.25 14.51
N ILE A 36 20.59 -32.83 14.48
CA ILE A 36 19.67 -32.69 13.34
C ILE A 36 19.21 -31.21 13.21
N ILE A 37 18.87 -30.55 14.32
CA ILE A 37 18.50 -29.14 14.32
C ILE A 37 19.64 -28.30 13.73
N GLN A 38 20.87 -28.52 14.20
CA GLN A 38 22.04 -27.82 13.69
C GLN A 38 22.23 -28.05 12.17
N GLN A 39 22.05 -29.28 11.67
CA GLN A 39 22.11 -29.58 10.23
C GLN A 39 21.07 -28.80 9.45
N VAL A 40 19.84 -28.66 9.95
CA VAL A 40 18.80 -27.86 9.30
C VAL A 40 19.17 -26.37 9.29
N LEU A 41 19.66 -25.83 10.38
CA LEU A 41 20.09 -24.43 10.47
C LEU A 41 21.26 -24.12 9.54
N GLU A 42 22.23 -25.00 9.43
CA GLU A 42 23.35 -24.88 8.50
C GLU A 42 22.89 -24.99 7.05
N TYR A 43 21.97 -25.91 6.76
CA TYR A 43 21.35 -26.05 5.44
C TYR A 43 20.65 -24.77 5.01
N VAL A 44 19.85 -24.17 5.91
CA VAL A 44 19.16 -22.90 5.68
C VAL A 44 20.18 -21.76 5.59
N GLY A 45 21.06 -21.61 6.55
CA GLY A 45 22.02 -20.51 6.66
C GLY A 45 22.94 -20.40 5.44
N SER A 46 23.46 -21.54 4.95
CA SER A 46 24.35 -21.58 3.78
C SER A 46 23.65 -21.15 2.48
N ARG A 47 22.33 -21.29 2.38
CA ARG A 47 21.54 -21.00 1.18
C ARG A 47 20.74 -19.70 1.27
N PHE A 48 20.51 -19.19 2.46
CA PHE A 48 19.58 -18.08 2.73
C PHE A 48 19.89 -16.80 1.95
N THR A 49 21.16 -16.47 1.77
CA THR A 49 21.55 -15.25 1.03
C THR A 49 21.05 -15.27 -0.43
N ARG A 50 21.06 -16.42 -1.08
CA ARG A 50 20.64 -16.61 -2.47
C ARG A 50 19.16 -17.00 -2.61
N MET A 51 18.65 -17.75 -1.63
CA MET A 51 17.31 -18.35 -1.65
C MET A 51 16.59 -18.07 -0.35
N LYS A 52 16.01 -16.86 -0.20
CA LYS A 52 15.28 -16.44 1.02
C LYS A 52 14.15 -17.40 1.40
N TYR A 53 13.50 -17.99 0.41
CA TYR A 53 12.40 -18.94 0.60
C TYR A 53 12.81 -20.24 1.31
N ILE A 54 14.11 -20.54 1.44
CA ILE A 54 14.58 -21.75 2.12
C ILE A 54 14.19 -21.74 3.61
N LEU A 55 14.12 -20.57 4.23
CA LEU A 55 13.67 -20.42 5.60
C LEU A 55 12.18 -20.80 5.75
N GLY A 56 11.31 -20.27 4.87
CA GLY A 56 9.89 -20.63 4.86
C GLY A 56 9.69 -22.11 4.60
N LEU A 57 10.44 -22.67 3.66
CA LEU A 57 10.38 -24.10 3.33
C LEU A 57 10.74 -25.00 4.53
N ALA A 58 11.79 -24.64 5.27
CA ALA A 58 12.19 -25.39 6.47
C ALA A 58 11.13 -25.34 7.58
N LEU A 59 10.54 -24.15 7.81
CA LEU A 59 9.43 -23.95 8.74
C LEU A 59 8.19 -24.76 8.32
N ASP A 60 7.82 -24.67 7.06
CA ASP A 60 6.68 -25.42 6.50
C ASP A 60 6.85 -26.93 6.67
N PHE A 61 8.05 -27.46 6.39
CA PHE A 61 8.33 -28.89 6.55
C PHE A 61 8.29 -29.33 8.02
N ALA A 62 8.79 -28.52 8.93
CA ALA A 62 8.73 -28.80 10.36
C ALA A 62 7.27 -28.82 10.86
N ILE A 63 6.46 -27.85 10.43
CA ILE A 63 5.04 -27.76 10.81
C ILE A 63 4.21 -28.89 10.14
N VAL A 64 4.47 -29.26 8.88
CA VAL A 64 3.83 -30.41 8.25
C VAL A 64 4.12 -31.69 9.03
N ALA A 65 5.40 -31.92 9.40
CA ALA A 65 5.78 -33.07 10.20
C ALA A 65 5.08 -33.08 11.57
N GLN A 66 4.95 -31.91 12.21
CA GLN A 66 4.24 -31.76 13.46
C GLN A 66 2.75 -32.06 13.33
N ARG A 67 2.07 -31.51 12.31
CA ARG A 67 0.64 -31.76 12.10
C ARG A 67 0.33 -33.23 11.81
N LEU A 68 1.24 -33.92 11.14
CA LEU A 68 1.10 -35.37 10.94
C LEU A 68 1.35 -36.15 12.23
N SER A 69 2.23 -35.69 13.13
CA SER A 69 2.45 -36.33 14.44
C SER A 69 1.23 -36.24 15.36
N ASN A 70 0.37 -35.23 15.17
CA ASN A 70 -0.87 -35.12 15.97
C ASN A 70 -1.88 -36.22 15.65
N VAL A 71 -1.73 -36.92 14.52
CA VAL A 71 -2.58 -38.05 14.11
C VAL A 71 -1.83 -39.38 14.00
N ASP A 72 -0.51 -39.34 14.05
CA ASP A 72 0.37 -40.50 13.99
C ASP A 72 1.35 -40.49 15.17
N ASP A 73 1.01 -41.15 16.25
CA ASP A 73 1.82 -41.18 17.46
C ASP A 73 3.26 -41.66 17.26
N SER A 74 3.52 -42.48 16.20
CA SER A 74 4.87 -42.89 15.89
C SER A 74 5.75 -41.73 15.41
N ALA A 75 5.16 -40.64 14.95
CA ALA A 75 5.85 -39.45 14.52
C ALA A 75 6.14 -38.46 15.66
N LYS A 76 5.66 -38.68 16.85
CA LYS A 76 5.96 -37.88 18.05
C LYS A 76 7.37 -38.06 18.57
N ARG A 77 7.98 -39.23 18.31
CA ARG A 77 9.28 -39.61 18.81
C ARG A 77 10.38 -39.38 17.78
N LEU A 78 11.60 -39.25 18.26
CA LEU A 78 12.81 -39.21 17.43
C LEU A 78 12.90 -40.45 16.53
N ARG A 79 13.13 -40.24 15.23
CA ARG A 79 13.28 -41.27 14.21
C ARG A 79 14.56 -41.06 13.41
N GLU A 80 15.69 -41.13 14.11
CA GLU A 80 17.01 -40.75 13.61
C GLU A 80 17.36 -41.39 12.24
N HIS A 81 16.96 -42.64 12.02
CA HIS A 81 17.27 -43.40 10.81
C HIS A 81 16.13 -43.45 9.78
N LEU A 82 15.11 -42.60 9.93
CA LEU A 82 14.02 -42.55 8.95
C LEU A 82 14.56 -42.17 7.56
N THR A 83 14.22 -42.99 6.56
CA THR A 83 14.58 -42.70 5.15
C THR A 83 13.41 -42.05 4.41
N ILE A 84 13.70 -41.43 3.26
CA ILE A 84 12.68 -40.77 2.43
C ILE A 84 11.69 -41.79 1.85
N GLU A 85 12.15 -43.00 1.54
CA GLU A 85 11.31 -44.08 1.03
C GLU A 85 10.32 -44.53 2.10
N GLN A 86 10.79 -44.74 3.34
CA GLN A 86 9.93 -45.07 4.49
C GLN A 86 8.92 -43.98 4.79
N LEU A 87 9.34 -42.69 4.64
CA LEU A 87 8.46 -41.55 4.82
C LEU A 87 7.30 -41.62 3.84
N PHE A 88 7.59 -41.77 2.52
CA PHE A 88 6.56 -41.79 1.49
C PHE A 88 5.75 -43.10 1.43
N GLN A 89 6.27 -44.20 1.94
CA GLN A 89 5.49 -45.41 2.19
C GLN A 89 4.43 -45.19 3.29
N ARG A 90 4.77 -44.40 4.31
CA ARG A 90 3.88 -44.11 5.41
C ARG A 90 2.88 -42.99 5.09
N TYR A 91 3.36 -41.94 4.45
CA TYR A 91 2.54 -40.76 4.07
C TYR A 91 2.50 -40.63 2.56
N GLN A 92 1.34 -40.92 2.01
CA GLN A 92 1.14 -40.80 0.57
C GLN A 92 1.26 -39.37 0.10
N VAL A 93 2.08 -39.10 -0.90
CA VAL A 93 2.14 -37.80 -1.56
C VAL A 93 0.90 -37.63 -2.44
N VAL A 94 0.13 -36.56 -2.20
CA VAL A 94 -1.04 -36.22 -3.02
C VAL A 94 -0.62 -35.22 -4.07
N THR A 95 -0.58 -35.65 -5.32
CA THR A 95 -0.10 -34.83 -6.46
C THR A 95 -1.22 -34.27 -7.33
N GLU A 96 -2.46 -34.74 -7.14
CA GLU A 96 -3.57 -34.40 -8.02
C GLU A 96 -4.73 -33.73 -7.28
N ARG A 97 -5.26 -32.64 -7.88
CA ARG A 97 -6.54 -32.04 -7.55
C ARG A 97 -7.31 -31.86 -8.87
N GLY A 98 -8.21 -32.80 -9.17
CA GLY A 98 -8.98 -32.76 -10.41
C GLY A 98 -8.06 -32.83 -11.65
N GLU A 99 -8.30 -31.97 -12.63
CA GLU A 99 -7.51 -31.88 -13.86
C GLU A 99 -6.17 -31.12 -13.73
N GLN A 100 -5.90 -30.53 -12.55
CA GLN A 100 -4.66 -29.76 -12.29
C GLN A 100 -3.73 -30.55 -11.37
N GLN A 101 -2.49 -30.75 -11.79
CA GLN A 101 -1.43 -31.27 -10.91
C GLN A 101 -1.21 -30.34 -9.73
N ALA A 102 -1.27 -30.88 -8.51
CA ALA A 102 -0.94 -30.12 -7.32
C ALA A 102 0.59 -29.93 -7.24
N ASN A 103 1.05 -28.73 -7.54
CA ASN A 103 2.45 -28.36 -7.43
C ASN A 103 2.90 -28.19 -5.96
N THR A 104 1.96 -28.19 -5.03
CA THR A 104 2.22 -28.03 -3.59
C THR A 104 2.28 -29.39 -2.89
N LEU A 105 3.24 -29.54 -1.95
CA LEU A 105 3.34 -30.74 -1.14
C LEU A 105 2.07 -30.92 -0.28
N SER A 106 1.42 -32.06 -0.45
CA SER A 106 0.39 -32.55 0.45
C SER A 106 0.69 -34.00 0.81
N LEU A 107 0.67 -34.31 2.10
CA LEU A 107 0.90 -35.65 2.61
C LEU A 107 -0.38 -36.20 3.23
N LYS A 108 -0.75 -37.43 2.90
CA LYS A 108 -1.94 -38.11 3.37
C LYS A 108 -1.56 -39.26 4.30
N PHE A 109 -2.21 -39.32 5.47
CA PHE A 109 -2.11 -40.42 6.39
C PHE A 109 -3.44 -41.11 6.57
N GLY A 110 -3.50 -42.40 6.30
CA GLY A 110 -4.78 -43.13 6.28
C GLY A 110 -5.78 -42.64 5.22
N GLN A 111 -7.06 -42.81 5.47
CA GLN A 111 -8.10 -42.43 4.50
C GLN A 111 -8.60 -40.98 4.65
N SER A 112 -8.50 -40.40 5.84
CA SER A 112 -9.18 -39.14 6.18
C SER A 112 -8.26 -37.94 6.42
N THR A 113 -7.01 -38.16 6.75
CA THR A 113 -6.11 -37.05 7.15
C THR A 113 -5.18 -36.66 6.00
N GLN A 114 -5.28 -35.41 5.57
CA GLN A 114 -4.39 -34.82 4.60
C GLN A 114 -3.86 -33.48 5.13
N VAL A 115 -2.54 -33.33 5.12
CA VAL A 115 -1.85 -32.10 5.52
C VAL A 115 -1.16 -31.50 4.30
N GLY A 116 -1.63 -30.32 3.90
CA GLY A 116 -1.06 -29.56 2.80
C GLY A 116 -0.29 -28.34 3.30
N ILE A 117 0.76 -27.99 2.61
CA ILE A 117 1.67 -26.89 2.96
C ILE A 117 1.04 -25.51 2.78
N ARG A 118 0.15 -25.31 1.80
CA ARG A 118 -0.31 -23.98 1.39
C ARG A 118 -0.87 -23.10 2.51
N ARG A 119 -1.66 -23.67 3.42
CA ARG A 119 -2.21 -22.91 4.55
C ARG A 119 -1.15 -22.54 5.59
N ILE A 120 -0.12 -23.36 5.73
CA ILE A 120 1.02 -23.11 6.64
C ILE A 120 1.83 -21.95 6.09
N GLU A 121 2.13 -21.98 4.80
CA GLU A 121 2.81 -20.90 4.11
C GLU A 121 2.10 -19.55 4.27
N GLU A 122 0.77 -19.52 4.05
CA GLU A 122 -0.02 -18.30 4.20
C GLU A 122 0.12 -17.73 5.63
N SER A 123 0.13 -18.58 6.66
CA SER A 123 0.31 -18.16 8.06
C SER A 123 1.71 -17.62 8.33
N LEU A 124 2.75 -18.25 7.79
CA LEU A 124 4.15 -17.80 7.93
C LEU A 124 4.40 -16.46 7.21
N VAL A 125 3.86 -16.31 6.02
CA VAL A 125 3.92 -15.05 5.26
C VAL A 125 3.27 -13.93 6.05
N GLN A 126 2.07 -14.17 6.60
CA GLN A 126 1.36 -13.21 7.43
C GLN A 126 2.13 -12.86 8.70
N PHE A 127 2.71 -13.85 9.39
CA PHE A 127 3.52 -13.65 10.58
C PHE A 127 4.69 -12.68 10.32
N PHE A 128 5.54 -12.94 9.33
CA PHE A 128 6.68 -12.06 9.04
C PHE A 128 6.23 -10.68 8.52
N HIS A 129 5.12 -10.61 7.79
CA HIS A 129 4.54 -9.35 7.33
C HIS A 129 4.03 -8.50 8.50
N THR A 130 3.33 -9.10 9.46
CA THR A 130 2.81 -8.41 10.66
C THR A 130 3.96 -7.82 11.50
N LEU A 131 5.08 -8.52 11.56
CA LEU A 131 6.28 -8.03 12.24
C LEU A 131 7.14 -7.08 11.38
N ASN A 132 6.59 -6.53 10.31
CA ASN A 132 7.24 -5.58 9.41
C ASN A 132 8.58 -6.08 8.84
N ARG A 133 8.70 -7.38 8.57
CA ARG A 133 9.90 -7.93 7.93
C ARG A 133 9.81 -7.81 6.42
N SER A 134 10.81 -7.18 5.80
CA SER A 134 10.94 -7.12 4.36
C SER A 134 11.53 -8.43 3.81
N LYS A 135 11.17 -8.75 2.57
CA LYS A 135 11.67 -9.97 1.90
C LYS A 135 11.44 -11.23 2.72
N TYR A 136 10.28 -11.30 3.39
CA TYR A 136 9.86 -12.48 4.14
C TYR A 136 9.91 -13.74 3.25
N PRO A 137 10.06 -14.93 3.85
CA PRO A 137 10.10 -16.17 3.08
C PRO A 137 8.78 -16.37 2.32
N SER A 138 8.89 -16.71 1.03
CA SER A 138 7.74 -17.07 0.20
C SER A 138 7.92 -18.48 -0.32
N ALA A 139 6.84 -19.23 -0.45
CA ALA A 139 6.85 -20.59 -0.94
C ALA A 139 6.81 -20.67 -2.48
N TYR A 140 7.50 -19.78 -3.17
CA TYR A 140 7.63 -19.83 -4.64
C TYR A 140 7.94 -21.24 -5.17
N VAL A 141 8.70 -22.02 -4.41
CA VAL A 141 9.04 -23.41 -4.69
C VAL A 141 7.81 -24.31 -4.88
N TYR A 142 6.71 -24.03 -4.20
CA TYR A 142 5.50 -24.84 -4.28
C TYR A 142 4.71 -24.60 -5.56
N ASN A 143 4.67 -23.36 -6.03
CA ASN A 143 4.00 -23.00 -7.26
C ASN A 143 4.65 -23.64 -8.49
N THR A 144 5.93 -24.02 -8.40
CA THR A 144 6.70 -24.61 -9.47
C THR A 144 6.90 -26.12 -9.32
N GLY A 145 6.36 -26.75 -8.28
CA GLY A 145 6.56 -28.18 -7.98
C GLY A 145 7.99 -28.56 -7.60
N GLN A 146 8.84 -27.59 -7.27
CA GLN A 146 10.25 -27.82 -7.00
C GLN A 146 10.59 -28.28 -5.58
N TRP A 147 9.60 -28.43 -4.69
CA TRP A 147 9.83 -28.89 -3.32
C TRP A 147 10.58 -30.25 -3.26
N GLN A 148 10.43 -31.08 -4.28
CA GLN A 148 11.11 -32.37 -4.41
C GLN A 148 12.64 -32.26 -4.37
N LYS A 149 13.20 -31.13 -4.78
CA LYS A 149 14.64 -30.86 -4.71
C LYS A 149 15.16 -30.68 -3.28
N PHE A 150 14.26 -30.60 -2.30
CA PHE A 150 14.55 -30.34 -0.88
C PHE A 150 14.14 -31.50 0.01
N GLN A 151 14.09 -32.73 -0.52
CA GLN A 151 13.72 -33.93 0.24
C GLN A 151 14.67 -34.20 1.40
N ASP A 152 15.94 -33.84 1.28
CA ASP A 152 16.92 -33.94 2.36
C ASP A 152 16.53 -33.04 3.56
N LEU A 153 16.02 -31.84 3.30
CA LEU A 153 15.52 -30.96 4.32
C LEU A 153 14.20 -31.49 4.93
N LEU A 154 13.31 -32.00 4.09
CA LEU A 154 12.05 -32.60 4.52
C LEU A 154 12.29 -33.73 5.49
N ILE A 155 13.18 -34.69 5.15
CA ILE A 155 13.43 -35.87 5.98
C ILE A 155 14.04 -35.49 7.33
N LEU A 156 14.91 -34.49 7.39
CA LEU A 156 15.47 -33.99 8.66
C LEU A 156 14.37 -33.51 9.61
N CYS A 157 13.38 -32.78 9.10
CA CYS A 157 12.24 -32.31 9.91
C CYS A 157 11.39 -33.49 10.43
N PHE A 158 11.21 -34.54 9.63
CA PHE A 158 10.48 -35.75 10.02
C PHE A 158 11.23 -36.68 10.95
N ARG A 159 12.57 -36.57 11.05
CA ARG A 159 13.38 -37.33 12.01
C ARG A 159 13.22 -36.83 13.43
N LEU A 160 12.96 -35.54 13.62
CA LEU A 160 12.82 -34.93 14.95
C LEU A 160 11.57 -35.42 15.69
N SER A 161 11.67 -35.47 17.02
CA SER A 161 10.52 -35.58 17.90
C SER A 161 9.64 -34.32 17.89
N GLU A 162 8.54 -34.35 18.58
CA GLU A 162 7.69 -33.17 18.77
C GLU A 162 8.45 -32.01 19.41
N SER A 163 9.21 -32.27 20.51
CA SER A 163 10.06 -31.29 21.18
C SER A 163 11.17 -30.75 20.26
N GLY A 164 11.78 -31.66 19.47
CA GLY A 164 12.80 -31.28 18.49
C GLY A 164 12.26 -30.36 17.39
N ARG A 165 11.04 -30.62 16.86
CA ARG A 165 10.38 -29.75 15.87
C ARG A 165 9.99 -28.42 16.46
N PHE A 166 9.48 -28.41 17.70
CA PHE A 166 9.18 -27.16 18.39
C PHE A 166 10.42 -26.28 18.49
N GLN A 167 11.52 -26.82 18.99
CA GLN A 167 12.78 -26.09 19.12
C GLN A 167 13.33 -25.64 17.77
N LEU A 168 13.24 -26.49 16.74
CA LEU A 168 13.62 -26.11 15.37
C LEU A 168 12.81 -24.91 14.85
N CYS A 169 11.48 -24.92 15.03
CA CYS A 169 10.62 -23.79 14.63
C CYS A 169 11.04 -22.51 15.36
N GLN A 170 11.29 -22.56 16.67
CA GLN A 170 11.74 -21.42 17.46
C GLN A 170 13.05 -20.83 16.91
N GLN A 171 14.05 -21.68 16.62
CA GLN A 171 15.35 -21.23 16.13
C GLN A 171 15.30 -20.72 14.69
N LEU A 172 14.46 -21.31 13.82
CA LEU A 172 14.24 -20.81 12.45
C LEU A 172 13.53 -19.46 12.45
N ILE A 173 12.57 -19.26 13.35
CA ILE A 173 11.89 -17.97 13.51
C ILE A 173 12.91 -16.92 13.97
N ASP A 174 13.71 -17.21 15.00
CA ASP A 174 14.77 -16.31 15.48
C ASP A 174 15.76 -15.97 14.37
N PHE A 175 16.18 -16.96 13.59
CA PHE A 175 17.03 -16.75 12.41
C PHE A 175 16.38 -15.78 11.41
N GLY A 176 15.08 -15.92 11.18
CA GLY A 176 14.32 -15.03 10.29
C GLY A 176 14.21 -13.62 10.86
N LEU A 177 13.88 -13.48 12.14
CA LEU A 177 13.77 -12.20 12.81
C LEU A 177 15.10 -11.44 12.88
N GLU A 178 16.22 -12.15 13.03
CA GLU A 178 17.56 -11.57 13.02
C GLU A 178 18.00 -11.15 11.60
N ARG A 179 17.73 -11.97 10.57
CA ARG A 179 18.32 -11.85 9.23
C ARG A 179 17.46 -11.14 8.20
N LEU A 180 16.14 -11.13 8.37
CA LEU A 180 15.25 -10.40 7.50
C LEU A 180 15.24 -8.91 7.89
N PRO A 181 15.52 -7.99 6.96
CA PRO A 181 15.51 -6.58 7.29
C PRO A 181 14.12 -6.12 7.71
N LYS A 182 14.06 -5.28 8.74
CA LYS A 182 12.82 -4.58 9.10
C LYS A 182 12.47 -3.60 7.99
N ASN A 183 11.23 -3.60 7.57
CA ASN A 183 10.71 -2.51 6.79
C ASN A 183 10.70 -1.26 7.66
N ILE A 184 11.45 -0.27 7.29
CA ILE A 184 11.37 1.05 7.91
C ILE A 184 10.15 1.75 7.30
N PHE A 185 8.97 1.20 7.52
CA PHE A 185 7.77 2.00 7.40
C PHE A 185 7.72 2.86 8.64
N VAL A 186 7.91 4.13 8.49
CA VAL A 186 7.46 5.09 9.48
C VAL A 186 5.94 4.98 9.47
N THR A 187 5.38 4.09 10.29
CA THR A 187 3.99 4.17 10.68
C THR A 187 3.88 5.50 11.42
N ARG A 188 3.35 6.51 10.76
CA ARG A 188 2.93 7.70 11.48
C ARG A 188 1.84 7.23 12.41
N ASP A 189 2.05 7.35 13.72
CA ASP A 189 1.12 6.94 14.78
C ASP A 189 -0.21 7.71 14.78
N SER A 190 -0.38 8.66 13.88
CA SER A 190 -1.61 9.40 13.67
C SER A 190 -2.19 9.10 12.28
N LEU A 191 -3.45 8.81 12.21
CA LEU A 191 -4.24 8.80 10.97
C LEU A 191 -4.04 10.16 10.28
N ARG A 192 -3.21 10.17 9.27
CA ARG A 192 -2.93 11.37 8.48
C ARG A 192 -4.21 11.81 7.77
N VAL A 193 -4.59 13.04 7.95
CA VAL A 193 -5.77 13.62 7.28
C VAL A 193 -5.44 13.85 5.80
N ARG A 194 -6.33 13.47 4.89
CA ARG A 194 -6.24 13.81 3.47
C ARG A 194 -6.63 15.28 3.28
N LEU A 195 -5.69 16.16 3.60
CA LEU A 195 -5.95 17.57 3.86
C LEU A 195 -6.53 18.32 2.67
N PHE A 196 -6.01 18.09 1.44
CA PHE A 196 -6.59 18.75 0.27
C PHE A 196 -8.03 18.29 0.01
N SER A 197 -8.34 17.02 0.24
CA SER A 197 -9.70 16.51 0.19
C SER A 197 -10.60 17.19 1.24
N GLU A 198 -10.10 17.40 2.45
CA GLU A 198 -10.81 18.15 3.49
C GLU A 198 -11.06 19.61 3.08
N ILE A 199 -10.06 20.26 2.48
CA ILE A 199 -10.20 21.64 1.99
C ILE A 199 -11.29 21.72 0.91
N VAL A 200 -11.26 20.87 -0.09
CA VAL A 200 -12.25 20.87 -1.19
C VAL A 200 -13.67 20.67 -0.66
N ASN A 201 -13.83 19.83 0.38
CA ASN A 201 -15.15 19.53 0.96
C ASN A 201 -15.65 20.56 1.95
N ASN A 202 -14.78 21.06 2.84
CA ASN A 202 -15.18 21.69 4.08
C ASN A 202 -14.61 23.11 4.30
N TYR A 203 -13.62 23.54 3.48
CA TYR A 203 -13.06 24.88 3.68
C TYR A 203 -14.04 25.97 3.19
N PRO A 204 -14.28 27.02 3.99
CA PRO A 204 -15.17 28.12 3.61
C PRO A 204 -14.68 28.85 2.34
N ARG A 205 -15.51 28.91 1.30
CA ARG A 205 -15.15 29.52 0.01
C ARG A 205 -15.25 31.03 -0.04
N SER A 206 -15.87 31.65 0.94
CA SER A 206 -16.03 33.09 0.99
C SER A 206 -15.74 33.63 2.39
N ALA A 207 -15.15 34.80 2.45
CA ALA A 207 -14.99 35.56 3.67
C ALA A 207 -15.33 37.03 3.37
N PRO A 208 -15.75 37.83 4.42
CA PRO A 208 -16.21 39.18 4.23
C PRO A 208 -15.26 40.11 3.49
N ASP A 209 -13.95 39.90 3.68
CA ASP A 209 -12.89 40.77 3.14
C ASP A 209 -12.24 40.21 1.87
N GLU A 210 -12.85 39.17 1.24
CA GLU A 210 -12.26 38.51 0.08
C GLU A 210 -13.09 38.70 -1.17
N ASN A 211 -12.36 38.64 -2.29
CA ASN A 211 -12.96 38.60 -3.60
C ASN A 211 -13.68 37.26 -3.79
N GLY A 212 -14.93 37.31 -4.28
CA GLY A 212 -15.64 36.07 -4.62
C GLY A 212 -14.85 35.23 -5.64
N GLY A 213 -14.78 33.93 -5.41
CA GLY A 213 -14.05 32.97 -6.24
C GLY A 213 -12.56 32.78 -5.90
N LEU A 214 -11.99 33.58 -4.99
CA LEU A 214 -10.57 33.48 -4.59
C LEU A 214 -10.19 32.08 -4.12
N VAL A 215 -10.94 31.54 -3.18
CA VAL A 215 -10.65 30.20 -2.62
C VAL A 215 -10.83 29.12 -3.68
N PHE A 216 -11.86 29.24 -4.53
CA PHE A 216 -12.12 28.25 -5.56
C PHE A 216 -11.03 28.26 -6.65
N GLN A 217 -10.50 29.44 -6.98
CA GLN A 217 -9.33 29.56 -7.87
C GLN A 217 -8.06 28.99 -7.21
N ALA A 218 -7.85 29.21 -5.91
CA ALA A 218 -6.75 28.60 -5.16
C ALA A 218 -6.84 27.05 -5.18
N ILE A 219 -8.06 26.50 -5.00
CA ILE A 219 -8.31 25.06 -5.13
C ILE A 219 -7.96 24.56 -6.53
N ALA A 220 -8.38 25.29 -7.58
CA ALA A 220 -8.04 24.93 -8.97
C ALA A 220 -6.53 24.94 -9.21
N CYS A 221 -5.81 25.98 -8.75
CA CYS A 221 -4.34 26.04 -8.81
C CYS A 221 -3.70 24.85 -8.13
N GLY A 222 -4.10 24.54 -6.89
CA GLY A 222 -3.61 23.40 -6.13
C GLY A 222 -3.87 22.07 -6.84
N TYR A 223 -5.09 21.88 -7.33
CA TYR A 223 -5.48 20.68 -8.05
C TYR A 223 -4.61 20.44 -9.30
N PHE A 224 -4.61 21.38 -10.23
CA PHE A 224 -3.92 21.19 -11.51
C PHE A 224 -2.40 21.09 -11.33
N LYS A 225 -1.82 21.85 -10.43
CA LYS A 225 -0.37 21.77 -10.15
C LYS A 225 0.04 20.41 -9.57
N ALA A 226 -0.73 19.88 -8.65
CA ALA A 226 -0.48 18.55 -8.09
C ALA A 226 -0.75 17.43 -9.10
N ASP A 227 -1.76 17.60 -9.96
CA ASP A 227 -2.12 16.58 -10.96
C ASP A 227 -1.20 16.61 -12.19
N ARG A 228 -0.67 17.78 -12.57
CA ARG A 228 0.19 18.01 -13.72
C ARG A 228 1.53 18.68 -13.33
N PRO A 229 2.35 18.04 -12.46
CA PRO A 229 3.57 18.67 -11.92
C PRO A 229 4.62 18.99 -12.99
N HIS A 230 4.53 18.36 -14.16
CA HIS A 230 5.44 18.54 -15.30
C HIS A 230 5.10 19.77 -16.16
N LEU A 231 3.93 20.40 -15.95
CA LEU A 231 3.54 21.61 -16.69
C LEU A 231 3.95 22.87 -15.93
N SER A 232 4.29 23.91 -16.67
CA SER A 232 4.45 25.27 -16.17
C SER A 232 3.08 25.95 -16.09
N PHE A 233 2.86 26.75 -15.05
CA PHE A 233 1.57 27.40 -14.80
C PHE A 233 1.71 28.92 -14.90
N ALA A 234 0.81 29.52 -15.64
CA ALA A 234 0.59 30.96 -15.66
C ALA A 234 -0.79 31.22 -15.06
N VAL A 235 -0.81 31.92 -13.93
CA VAL A 235 -2.04 32.23 -13.17
C VAL A 235 -1.99 33.69 -12.68
N ASP A 236 -3.14 34.34 -12.61
CA ASP A 236 -3.26 35.72 -12.19
C ASP A 236 -4.18 35.90 -10.98
N LYS A 237 -4.21 37.15 -10.48
CA LYS A 237 -5.17 37.56 -9.45
C LYS A 237 -6.60 37.48 -9.96
N VAL A 238 -7.53 37.10 -9.11
CA VAL A 238 -8.96 36.89 -9.44
C VAL A 238 -9.61 38.08 -10.18
N ARG A 239 -9.16 39.29 -10.01
CA ARG A 239 -9.80 40.50 -10.63
C ARG A 239 -9.05 41.06 -11.83
N THR A 240 -8.00 40.45 -12.28
CA THR A 240 -7.17 41.08 -13.33
C THR A 240 -7.74 40.96 -14.73
N GLY A 241 -8.64 40.01 -14.97
CA GLY A 241 -9.34 39.80 -16.25
C GLY A 241 -8.41 39.32 -17.39
N SER A 242 -8.62 38.12 -17.90
CA SER A 242 -7.81 37.44 -18.92
C SER A 242 -7.53 38.28 -20.20
N SER A 243 -8.47 39.15 -20.57
CA SER A 243 -8.34 40.01 -21.75
C SER A 243 -7.25 41.08 -21.65
N ARG A 244 -6.85 41.48 -20.42
CA ARG A 244 -5.77 42.47 -20.24
C ARG A 244 -4.37 41.89 -20.32
N GLN A 245 -4.25 40.55 -20.16
CA GLN A 245 -2.95 39.88 -20.05
C GLN A 245 -2.63 38.94 -21.21
N ARG A 246 -3.45 38.91 -22.26
CA ARG A 246 -3.29 38.01 -23.42
C ARG A 246 -3.32 36.54 -23.05
N ARG A 247 -4.11 36.15 -22.03
CA ARG A 247 -4.31 34.79 -21.59
C ARG A 247 -5.61 34.22 -22.10
N PHE A 248 -5.70 32.90 -22.12
CA PHE A 248 -6.86 32.17 -22.59
C PHE A 248 -7.87 31.94 -21.47
N GLY A 249 -7.41 31.53 -20.29
CA GLY A 249 -8.23 31.30 -19.09
C GLY A 249 -7.65 31.93 -17.83
N ASP A 250 -8.23 31.60 -16.68
CA ASP A 250 -7.74 32.02 -15.36
C ASP A 250 -6.42 31.32 -15.01
N ILE A 251 -6.21 30.08 -15.51
CA ILE A 251 -5.00 29.29 -15.36
C ILE A 251 -4.63 28.71 -16.71
N ASP A 252 -3.45 29.00 -17.21
CA ASP A 252 -2.89 28.44 -18.45
C ASP A 252 -1.70 27.53 -18.13
N CYS A 253 -1.73 26.30 -18.66
CA CYS A 253 -0.73 25.27 -18.39
C CYS A 253 0.08 24.99 -19.65
N TYR A 254 1.41 25.10 -19.58
CA TYR A 254 2.34 25.00 -20.69
C TYR A 254 3.28 23.81 -20.55
N TYR A 255 3.54 23.14 -21.66
CA TYR A 255 4.70 22.27 -21.82
C TYR A 255 5.75 23.00 -22.66
N GLY A 256 6.83 23.43 -22.01
CA GLY A 256 7.76 24.37 -22.65
C GLY A 256 7.10 25.69 -23.00
N LEU A 257 6.94 25.97 -24.30
CA LEU A 257 6.25 27.16 -24.82
C LEU A 257 4.84 26.85 -25.37
N ASP A 258 4.48 25.60 -25.43
CA ASP A 258 3.21 25.14 -25.99
C ASP A 258 2.13 25.14 -24.92
N LEU A 259 1.01 25.80 -25.18
CA LEU A 259 -0.15 25.81 -24.31
C LEU A 259 -0.92 24.49 -24.46
N GLU A 260 -0.87 23.67 -23.42
CA GLU A 260 -1.51 22.35 -23.39
C GLU A 260 -2.97 22.42 -22.91
N ILE A 261 -3.19 23.15 -21.82
CA ILE A 261 -4.50 23.23 -21.15
C ILE A 261 -4.76 24.66 -20.72
N SER A 262 -5.95 25.17 -20.99
CA SER A 262 -6.43 26.41 -20.41
C SER A 262 -7.64 26.14 -19.51
N ILE A 263 -7.69 26.76 -18.35
CA ILE A 263 -8.70 26.50 -17.31
C ILE A 263 -9.39 27.81 -16.97
N GLU A 264 -10.71 27.81 -17.09
CA GLU A 264 -11.56 28.90 -16.60
C GLU A 264 -12.25 28.47 -15.31
N VAL A 265 -12.16 29.26 -14.25
CA VAL A 265 -12.66 28.95 -12.93
C VAL A 265 -13.92 29.74 -12.62
N LYS A 266 -14.99 29.07 -12.24
CA LYS A 266 -16.26 29.73 -11.88
C LYS A 266 -16.84 29.14 -10.59
N ASP A 267 -16.79 29.89 -9.51
CA ASP A 267 -17.39 29.52 -8.22
C ASP A 267 -18.92 29.76 -8.23
N CYS A 268 -19.58 29.19 -9.23
CA CYS A 268 -21.03 29.28 -9.35
C CYS A 268 -21.59 28.06 -10.09
N HIS A 269 -22.93 27.93 -10.03
CA HIS A 269 -23.65 26.96 -10.83
C HIS A 269 -23.77 27.44 -12.29
N ILE A 270 -23.44 26.55 -13.25
CA ILE A 270 -23.55 26.80 -14.68
C ILE A 270 -24.78 26.10 -15.24
N SER A 271 -25.65 26.87 -15.87
CA SER A 271 -26.83 26.41 -16.59
C SER A 271 -26.81 26.96 -18.00
N LEU A 272 -27.66 26.45 -18.90
CA LEU A 272 -27.81 27.02 -20.27
C LEU A 272 -28.12 28.52 -20.25
N LYS A 273 -28.85 28.99 -19.25
CA LYS A 273 -29.26 30.41 -19.14
C LYS A 273 -28.07 31.36 -18.92
N ASN A 274 -27.08 30.92 -18.13
CA ASN A 274 -25.93 31.77 -17.78
C ASN A 274 -24.62 31.35 -18.48
N LEU A 275 -24.62 30.22 -19.20
CA LEU A 275 -23.43 29.66 -19.87
C LEU A 275 -22.70 30.71 -20.74
N LYS A 276 -23.46 31.40 -21.62
CA LYS A 276 -22.88 32.40 -22.51
C LYS A 276 -22.26 33.57 -21.73
N GLN A 277 -22.89 33.99 -20.63
CA GLN A 277 -22.39 35.08 -19.80
C GLN A 277 -21.12 34.67 -19.07
N GLN A 278 -21.09 33.46 -18.48
CA GLN A 278 -20.02 32.99 -17.64
C GLN A 278 -18.80 32.44 -18.40
N LEU A 279 -19.05 31.70 -19.51
CA LEU A 279 -18.02 30.94 -20.24
C LEU A 279 -17.95 31.29 -21.72
N GLY A 280 -18.80 32.15 -22.25
CA GLY A 280 -18.89 32.43 -23.70
C GLY A 280 -17.63 33.06 -24.29
N SER A 281 -16.87 33.84 -23.54
CA SER A 281 -15.57 34.37 -23.96
C SER A 281 -14.51 33.26 -24.02
N PHE A 282 -14.44 32.46 -22.98
CA PHE A 282 -13.54 31.33 -22.91
C PHE A 282 -13.79 30.28 -23.99
N GLN A 283 -15.06 29.95 -24.21
CA GLN A 283 -15.50 29.05 -25.31
C GLN A 283 -15.01 29.51 -26.69
N LYS A 284 -15.12 30.80 -26.99
CA LYS A 284 -14.64 31.35 -28.27
C LYS A 284 -13.11 31.25 -28.40
N GLN A 285 -12.38 31.48 -27.32
CA GLN A 285 -10.93 31.43 -27.32
C GLN A 285 -10.42 30.01 -27.52
N VAL A 286 -11.00 29.04 -26.77
CA VAL A 286 -10.66 27.61 -26.89
C VAL A 286 -10.92 27.09 -28.30
N THR A 287 -12.13 27.31 -28.83
CA THR A 287 -12.53 26.83 -30.16
C THR A 287 -11.68 27.46 -31.26
N GLY A 288 -11.40 28.79 -31.15
CA GLY A 288 -10.63 29.53 -32.14
C GLY A 288 -9.15 29.13 -32.23
N ASN A 289 -8.57 28.59 -31.18
CA ASN A 289 -7.15 28.23 -31.09
C ASN A 289 -6.87 26.73 -30.94
N GLN A 290 -7.92 25.90 -30.98
CA GLN A 290 -7.82 24.42 -30.85
C GLN A 290 -7.08 23.95 -29.59
N ILE A 291 -7.33 24.64 -28.47
CA ILE A 291 -6.70 24.34 -27.16
C ILE A 291 -7.62 23.42 -26.37
N LEU A 292 -7.08 22.56 -25.53
CA LEU A 292 -7.86 21.82 -24.54
C LEU A 292 -8.35 22.79 -23.45
N GLY A 293 -9.66 23.06 -23.43
CA GLY A 293 -10.30 23.91 -22.42
C GLY A 293 -10.84 23.08 -21.26
N VAL A 294 -10.72 23.62 -20.05
CA VAL A 294 -11.38 23.06 -18.86
C VAL A 294 -12.20 24.14 -18.17
N ALA A 295 -13.49 23.90 -17.99
CA ALA A 295 -14.36 24.73 -17.17
C ALA A 295 -14.41 24.13 -15.74
N PHE A 296 -13.63 24.69 -14.83
CA PHE A 296 -13.57 24.29 -13.43
C PHE A 296 -14.68 25.02 -12.67
N VAL A 297 -15.77 24.34 -12.37
CA VAL A 297 -17.01 24.97 -11.92
C VAL A 297 -17.52 24.38 -10.61
N LEU A 298 -18.31 25.15 -9.88
CA LEU A 298 -18.96 24.66 -8.67
C LEU A 298 -19.91 23.50 -8.97
N SER A 299 -20.78 23.71 -9.94
CA SER A 299 -21.71 22.70 -10.47
C SER A 299 -22.18 23.08 -11.86
N ILE A 300 -22.68 22.11 -12.62
CA ILE A 300 -23.13 22.34 -14.00
C ILE A 300 -24.30 21.43 -14.36
N ASP A 301 -25.26 21.95 -15.13
CA ASP A 301 -26.33 21.14 -15.72
C ASP A 301 -25.82 20.26 -16.85
N GLY A 302 -26.37 19.05 -17.01
CA GLY A 302 -25.96 18.12 -18.05
C GLY A 302 -26.06 18.70 -19.48
N GLU A 303 -27.11 19.49 -19.79
CA GLU A 303 -27.25 20.15 -21.05
C GLU A 303 -26.18 21.21 -21.32
N ALA A 304 -25.81 22.00 -20.26
CA ALA A 304 -24.74 22.98 -20.38
C ALA A 304 -23.37 22.31 -20.55
N SER A 305 -23.14 21.17 -19.85
CA SER A 305 -21.93 20.34 -20.01
C SER A 305 -21.80 19.80 -21.43
N SER A 306 -22.89 19.32 -22.01
CA SER A 306 -22.90 18.84 -23.41
C SER A 306 -22.51 19.94 -24.41
N VAL A 307 -23.05 21.16 -24.27
CA VAL A 307 -22.70 22.31 -25.10
C VAL A 307 -21.22 22.69 -25.00
N LEU A 308 -20.63 22.58 -23.79
CA LEU A 308 -19.20 22.82 -23.61
C LEU A 308 -18.37 21.72 -24.28
N SER A 309 -18.77 20.46 -24.13
CA SER A 309 -18.10 19.32 -24.75
C SER A 309 -18.05 19.42 -26.27
N ASP A 310 -19.15 19.85 -26.92
CA ASP A 310 -19.22 20.10 -28.38
C ASP A 310 -18.22 21.19 -28.81
N SER A 311 -17.78 22.03 -27.89
CA SER A 311 -16.81 23.10 -28.14
C SER A 311 -15.36 22.73 -27.73
N GLY A 312 -15.11 21.48 -27.38
CA GLY A 312 -13.80 21.02 -26.94
C GLY A 312 -13.44 21.43 -25.52
N ILE A 313 -14.44 21.77 -24.69
CA ILE A 313 -14.25 22.16 -23.30
C ILE A 313 -14.77 21.04 -22.38
N ILE A 314 -13.91 20.55 -21.49
CA ILE A 314 -14.27 19.59 -20.45
C ILE A 314 -14.82 20.38 -19.25
N SER A 315 -16.05 20.10 -18.85
CA SER A 315 -16.57 20.60 -17.57
C SER A 315 -16.05 19.72 -16.42
N PHE A 316 -15.56 20.35 -15.37
CA PHE A 316 -15.03 19.68 -14.20
C PHE A 316 -15.64 20.30 -12.94
N ALA A 317 -16.68 19.66 -12.44
CA ALA A 317 -17.46 20.15 -11.31
C ALA A 317 -16.90 19.72 -9.95
N GLN A 318 -17.29 20.39 -8.88
CA GLN A 318 -16.75 20.13 -7.54
C GLN A 318 -16.92 18.66 -7.10
N ASP A 319 -18.01 17.99 -7.45
CA ASP A 319 -18.23 16.59 -7.10
C ASP A 319 -17.24 15.64 -7.84
N GLU A 320 -16.82 15.99 -9.06
CA GLU A 320 -15.80 15.26 -9.80
C GLU A 320 -14.42 15.50 -9.22
N ILE A 321 -14.13 16.74 -8.78
CA ILE A 321 -12.91 17.09 -8.05
C ILE A 321 -12.82 16.25 -6.77
N ILE A 322 -13.89 16.20 -5.97
CA ILE A 322 -13.96 15.41 -4.74
C ILE A 322 -13.71 13.93 -5.01
N LYS A 323 -14.29 13.35 -6.07
CA LYS A 323 -14.04 11.96 -6.47
C LYS A 323 -12.59 11.73 -6.86
N SER A 324 -12.02 12.63 -7.64
CA SER A 324 -10.65 12.55 -8.12
C SER A 324 -9.63 12.61 -6.97
N VAL A 325 -9.76 13.56 -6.04
CA VAL A 325 -8.81 13.72 -4.93
C VAL A 325 -8.87 12.60 -3.89
N LYS A 326 -9.96 11.84 -3.84
CA LYS A 326 -10.07 10.67 -2.93
C LYS A 326 -9.05 9.57 -3.21
N ILE A 327 -8.62 9.42 -4.46
CA ILE A 327 -7.64 8.42 -4.88
C ILE A 327 -6.19 8.95 -4.89
N TRP A 328 -5.98 10.21 -4.56
CA TRP A 328 -4.65 10.80 -4.52
C TRP A 328 -3.85 10.28 -3.33
N ASP A 329 -2.55 10.03 -3.55
CA ASP A 329 -1.62 9.76 -2.48
C ASP A 329 -1.34 11.02 -1.63
N TRP A 330 -0.59 10.82 -0.53
CA TRP A 330 -0.27 11.89 0.40
C TRP A 330 0.61 12.98 -0.23
N GLN A 331 1.49 12.63 -1.16
CA GLN A 331 2.38 13.60 -1.81
C GLN A 331 1.58 14.56 -2.70
N LYS A 332 0.61 14.04 -3.45
CA LYS A 332 -0.31 14.86 -4.24
C LYS A 332 -1.18 15.75 -3.36
N GLN A 333 -1.69 15.23 -2.25
CA GLN A 333 -2.48 16.01 -1.29
C GLN A 333 -1.65 17.19 -0.74
N ASP A 334 -0.43 16.93 -0.29
CA ASP A 334 0.48 17.95 0.26
C ASP A 334 0.88 18.98 -0.81
N ALA A 335 1.21 18.53 -2.02
CA ALA A 335 1.57 19.41 -3.12
C ALA A 335 0.43 20.38 -3.49
N ALA A 336 -0.83 19.90 -3.48
CA ALA A 336 -1.98 20.74 -3.75
C ALA A 336 -2.20 21.81 -2.66
N VAL A 337 -2.06 21.44 -1.39
CA VAL A 337 -2.16 22.38 -0.26
C VAL A 337 -1.05 23.44 -0.34
N HIS A 338 0.17 23.00 -0.67
CA HIS A 338 1.33 23.89 -0.81
C HIS A 338 1.12 24.91 -1.92
N GLU A 339 0.62 24.48 -3.07
CA GLU A 339 0.32 25.38 -4.20
C GLU A 339 -0.82 26.36 -3.90
N MET A 340 -1.86 25.93 -3.15
CA MET A 340 -2.89 26.84 -2.68
C MET A 340 -2.30 27.97 -1.84
N LEU A 341 -1.44 27.64 -0.88
CA LEU A 341 -0.76 28.61 -0.04
C LEU A 341 0.17 29.51 -0.86
N HIS A 342 0.92 28.95 -1.80
CA HIS A 342 1.77 29.69 -2.72
C HIS A 342 0.95 30.70 -3.56
N TYR A 343 -0.14 30.26 -4.13
CA TYR A 343 -1.05 31.13 -4.90
C TYR A 343 -1.58 32.29 -4.05
N LEU A 344 -2.10 32.00 -2.86
CA LEU A 344 -2.64 33.02 -1.96
C LEU A 344 -1.57 34.00 -1.46
N ALA A 345 -0.37 33.51 -1.16
CA ALA A 345 0.73 34.32 -0.63
C ALA A 345 1.43 35.17 -1.69
N HIS A 346 1.74 34.58 -2.84
CA HIS A 346 2.65 35.17 -3.82
C HIS A 346 1.95 35.72 -5.05
N VAL A 347 0.86 35.11 -5.50
CA VAL A 347 0.08 35.61 -6.64
C VAL A 347 -0.98 36.60 -6.17
N GLU A 348 -1.88 36.19 -5.29
CA GLU A 348 -2.92 37.07 -4.76
C GLU A 348 -2.38 38.11 -3.78
N GLN A 349 -1.30 37.76 -3.07
CA GLN A 349 -0.70 38.63 -2.04
C GLN A 349 -1.74 38.97 -0.94
N ASN A 350 -2.47 37.98 -0.48
CA ASN A 350 -3.54 38.12 0.50
C ASN A 350 -3.20 37.43 1.83
N PRO A 351 -2.55 38.14 2.78
CA PRO A 351 -2.14 37.58 4.07
C PRO A 351 -3.32 37.05 4.90
N SER A 352 -4.50 37.68 4.79
CA SER A 352 -5.70 37.27 5.52
C SER A 352 -6.16 35.87 5.06
N ALA A 353 -6.20 35.64 3.74
CA ALA A 353 -6.55 34.34 3.16
C ALA A 353 -5.53 33.24 3.53
N VAL A 354 -4.22 33.59 3.50
CA VAL A 354 -3.16 32.67 3.96
C VAL A 354 -3.36 32.30 5.41
N GLY A 355 -3.56 33.29 6.29
CA GLY A 355 -3.76 33.06 7.74
C GLY A 355 -4.96 32.14 8.02
N ARG A 356 -6.08 32.36 7.31
CA ARG A 356 -7.27 31.49 7.46
C ARG A 356 -7.04 30.06 6.97
N LEU A 357 -6.33 29.88 5.84
CA LEU A 357 -6.01 28.55 5.35
C LEU A 357 -5.07 27.84 6.32
N LEU A 358 -4.06 28.53 6.85
CA LEU A 358 -3.17 27.96 7.87
C LEU A 358 -3.92 27.59 9.16
N ALA A 359 -4.86 28.41 9.60
CA ALA A 359 -5.70 28.08 10.76
C ALA A 359 -6.53 26.80 10.50
N PHE A 360 -7.16 26.69 9.34
CA PHE A 360 -7.90 25.50 8.97
C PHE A 360 -6.99 24.25 8.91
N ILE A 361 -5.79 24.39 8.36
CA ILE A 361 -4.78 23.32 8.33
C ILE A 361 -4.42 22.90 9.76
N GLY A 362 -4.12 23.86 10.63
CA GLY A 362 -3.74 23.58 12.02
C GLY A 362 -4.84 22.87 12.82
N ASP A 363 -6.11 23.19 12.56
CA ASP A 363 -7.25 22.51 13.18
C ASP A 363 -7.44 21.06 12.71
N ARG A 364 -7.06 20.75 11.48
CA ARG A 364 -7.27 19.42 10.86
C ARG A 364 -6.03 18.52 10.91
N ASP A 365 -4.86 19.08 10.71
CA ASP A 365 -3.57 18.39 10.75
C ASP A 365 -2.51 19.28 11.42
N PRO A 366 -2.44 19.31 12.77
CA PRO A 366 -1.53 20.16 13.52
C PRO A 366 -0.04 19.93 13.24
N GLN A 367 0.29 18.80 12.60
CA GLN A 367 1.68 18.44 12.26
C GLN A 367 2.00 18.62 10.77
N HIS A 368 1.10 19.26 10.01
CA HIS A 368 1.31 19.45 8.59
C HIS A 368 2.51 20.36 8.31
N ASN A 369 3.36 19.96 7.36
CA ASN A 369 4.60 20.67 7.05
C ASN A 369 4.40 22.15 6.63
N SER A 370 3.25 22.47 6.03
CA SER A 370 2.93 23.86 5.63
C SER A 370 2.86 24.83 6.81
N LEU A 371 2.57 24.35 8.02
CA LEU A 371 2.52 25.19 9.22
C LEU A 371 3.90 25.74 9.62
N THR A 372 4.96 24.98 9.34
CA THR A 372 6.34 25.39 9.65
C THR A 372 6.98 26.23 8.54
N TYR A 373 6.56 26.01 7.29
CA TYR A 373 7.11 26.71 6.13
C TYR A 373 6.86 28.22 6.14
N PHE A 374 5.75 28.67 6.69
CA PHE A 374 5.39 30.11 6.78
C PHE A 374 5.69 30.73 8.13
N GLN A 375 6.31 29.98 9.07
CA GLN A 375 6.75 30.49 10.37
C GLN A 375 8.24 30.88 10.38
N SER A 376 8.99 30.51 9.35
CA SER A 376 10.38 30.89 9.12
C SER A 376 10.49 32.10 8.19
#